data_6eb4436f34073a02b601b904c13a1b07
#
_entry.id   6eb4436f34073a02b601b904c13a1b07
#
_cell.length_a   1.000
_cell.length_b   1.000
_cell.length_c   1.000
_cell.angle_alpha   90.00
_cell.angle_beta   90.00
_cell.angle_gamma   90.00
#
_symmetry.space_group_name_H-M   'P 1'
#
loop_
_entity.id
_entity.type
_entity.pdbx_description
1 polymer ?
#
loop_
_entity_poly.entity_id
_entity_poly.type
_entity_poly.pdbx_seq_one_letter_code
_entity_poly.pdbx_strand_id
1 'polypeptide(L)'
;LGQTPFNQDYLTRLRAGDAETERHFVLHFSNTIRLSLRYRLRSWQLIDDIRQETFLRVLNFLRSDRPMDHPERLGAYVHSVAINVMMELLRASTRHPAMPDDAHDLADQGVSPENEAVTAERKELVRALLDELPEKDRRILRAVFLEDAEKDEVCRRFDVTRDYLRVLVHRAKIRFRTAMDQQSTRETAERLKTH
;
A
#
# COMPACT_ATOMS: atom_id res chain seq x y z
N LEU A 1 5.45 9.24 17.89
CA LEU A 1 5.37 7.78 18.01
C LEU A 1 6.54 7.21 17.24
N GLY A 2 7.60 6.72 17.97
CA GLY A 2 8.80 6.20 17.36
C GLY A 2 8.47 5.04 16.41
N GLN A 3 8.98 5.13 15.19
CA GLN A 3 8.94 4.00 14.26
C GLN A 3 9.75 2.87 14.90
N THR A 4 9.10 1.83 15.35
CA THR A 4 9.79 0.59 15.75
C THR A 4 10.38 0.01 14.48
N PRO A 5 11.70 0.00 14.30
CA PRO A 5 12.30 -0.56 13.10
C PRO A 5 11.96 -2.06 13.06
N PHE A 6 11.38 -2.53 11.96
CA PHE A 6 11.20 -3.95 11.74
C PHE A 6 12.59 -4.58 11.59
N ASN A 7 13.08 -5.15 12.68
CA ASN A 7 14.35 -5.84 12.76
C ASN A 7 14.15 -7.35 12.99
N GLN A 8 15.24 -8.09 13.08
CA GLN A 8 15.17 -9.54 13.26
C GLN A 8 14.54 -9.94 14.60
N ASP A 9 14.77 -9.14 15.67
CA ASP A 9 14.15 -9.37 16.98
C ASP A 9 12.62 -9.21 16.92
N TYR A 10 12.13 -8.19 16.20
CA TYR A 10 10.70 -8.00 15.96
C TYR A 10 10.08 -9.21 15.25
N LEU A 11 10.73 -9.73 14.19
CA LEU A 11 10.26 -10.93 13.48
C LEU A 11 10.29 -12.17 14.37
N THR A 12 11.30 -12.32 15.22
CA THR A 12 11.40 -13.44 16.15
C THR A 12 10.26 -13.44 17.15
N ARG A 13 9.94 -12.28 17.73
CA ARG A 13 8.79 -12.14 18.65
C ARG A 13 7.45 -12.36 17.93
N LEU A 14 7.31 -11.85 16.73
CA LEU A 14 6.10 -12.04 15.93
C LEU A 14 5.88 -13.53 15.57
N ARG A 15 6.96 -14.27 15.27
CA ARG A 15 6.92 -15.70 15.04
C ARG A 15 6.55 -16.50 16.29
N ALA A 16 7.07 -16.07 17.43
CA ALA A 16 6.77 -16.69 18.73
C ALA A 16 5.33 -16.44 19.20
N GLY A 17 4.55 -15.60 18.50
CA GLY A 17 3.18 -15.26 18.89
C GLY A 17 3.11 -14.29 20.06
N ASP A 18 4.13 -13.44 20.22
CA ASP A 18 4.11 -12.39 21.23
C ASP A 18 2.93 -11.42 21.01
N ALA A 19 2.00 -11.41 21.96
CA ALA A 19 0.72 -10.73 21.80
C ALA A 19 0.87 -9.20 21.62
N GLU A 20 1.87 -8.58 22.23
CA GLU A 20 2.13 -7.16 22.10
C GLU A 20 2.68 -6.83 20.72
N THR A 21 3.61 -7.64 20.23
CA THR A 21 4.19 -7.50 18.89
C THR A 21 3.14 -7.75 17.80
N GLU A 22 2.27 -8.75 17.96
CA GLU A 22 1.16 -9.00 17.04
C GLU A 22 0.16 -7.85 17.01
N ARG A 23 -0.21 -7.34 18.18
CA ARG A 23 -1.09 -6.17 18.28
C ARG A 23 -0.48 -4.96 17.59
N HIS A 24 0.79 -4.69 17.83
CA HIS A 24 1.51 -3.60 17.16
C HIS A 24 1.52 -3.81 15.63
N PHE A 25 1.82 -5.02 15.17
CA PHE A 25 1.83 -5.39 13.75
C PHE A 25 0.46 -5.10 13.09
N VAL A 26 -0.62 -5.60 13.69
CA VAL A 26 -1.97 -5.41 13.17
C VAL A 26 -2.36 -3.93 13.15
N LEU A 27 -2.10 -3.18 14.23
CA LEU A 27 -2.41 -1.75 14.28
C LEU A 27 -1.61 -0.94 13.26
N HIS A 28 -0.32 -1.24 13.12
CA HIS A 28 0.57 -0.53 12.20
C HIS A 28 0.13 -0.71 10.73
N PHE A 29 -0.17 -1.95 10.33
CA PHE A 29 -0.48 -2.24 8.92
C PHE A 29 -1.97 -2.08 8.56
N SER A 30 -2.90 -2.07 9.52
CA SER A 30 -4.34 -1.95 9.24
C SER A 30 -4.67 -0.70 8.43
N ASN A 31 -4.19 0.46 8.85
CA ASN A 31 -4.47 1.72 8.16
C ASN A 31 -3.80 1.76 6.77
N THR A 32 -2.58 1.25 6.66
CA THR A 32 -1.85 1.20 5.39
C THR A 32 -2.57 0.32 4.35
N ILE A 33 -3.04 -0.86 4.78
CA ILE A 33 -3.80 -1.78 3.92
C ILE A 33 -5.13 -1.13 3.53
N ARG A 34 -5.90 -0.60 4.48
CA ARG A 34 -7.17 0.07 4.20
C ARG A 34 -7.00 1.20 3.19
N LEU A 35 -6.04 2.08 3.40
CA LEU A 35 -5.77 3.19 2.49
C LEU A 35 -5.39 2.71 1.09
N SER A 36 -4.55 1.69 0.98
CA SER A 36 -4.12 1.15 -0.33
C SER A 36 -5.26 0.49 -1.10
N LEU A 37 -6.21 -0.16 -0.40
CA LEU A 37 -7.35 -0.84 -1.02
C LEU A 37 -8.51 0.11 -1.32
N ARG A 38 -8.69 1.18 -0.54
CA ARG A 38 -9.80 2.11 -0.71
C ARG A 38 -9.83 2.82 -2.06
N TYR A 39 -8.69 3.01 -2.69
CA TYR A 39 -8.62 3.57 -4.05
C TYR A 39 -9.10 2.59 -5.13
N ARG A 40 -9.20 1.30 -4.79
CA ARG A 40 -9.50 0.21 -5.72
C ARG A 40 -10.85 -0.43 -5.46
N LEU A 41 -11.34 -0.37 -4.22
CA LEU A 41 -12.55 -1.04 -3.76
C LEU A 41 -13.46 -0.04 -3.04
N ARG A 42 -14.77 -0.16 -3.31
CA ARG A 42 -15.79 0.66 -2.66
C ARG A 42 -16.36 0.00 -1.40
N SER A 43 -16.43 -1.33 -1.38
CA SER A 43 -16.97 -2.11 -0.26
C SER A 43 -16.02 -2.13 0.93
N TRP A 44 -16.45 -1.57 2.04
CA TRP A 44 -15.71 -1.62 3.32
C TRP A 44 -15.60 -3.04 3.86
N GLN A 45 -16.64 -3.84 3.71
CA GLN A 45 -16.63 -5.23 4.14
C GLN A 45 -15.57 -6.02 3.40
N LEU A 46 -15.51 -5.88 2.07
CA LEU A 46 -14.49 -6.53 1.26
C LEU A 46 -13.06 -6.08 1.62
N ILE A 47 -12.87 -4.79 1.93
CA ILE A 47 -11.58 -4.27 2.41
C ILE A 47 -11.19 -4.91 3.74
N ASP A 48 -12.12 -5.07 4.66
CA ASP A 48 -11.86 -5.69 5.96
C ASP A 48 -11.59 -7.19 5.83
N ASP A 49 -12.29 -7.90 4.95
CA ASP A 49 -12.05 -9.32 4.64
C ASP A 49 -10.63 -9.51 4.05
N ILE A 50 -10.26 -8.68 3.07
CA ILE A 50 -8.92 -8.70 2.49
C ILE A 50 -7.86 -8.42 3.56
N ARG A 51 -8.10 -7.47 4.43
CA ARG A 51 -7.19 -7.13 5.54
C ARG A 51 -7.00 -8.30 6.49
N GLN A 52 -8.08 -8.96 6.91
CA GLN A 52 -8.03 -10.13 7.79
C GLN A 52 -7.27 -11.28 7.14
N GLU A 53 -7.60 -11.62 5.90
CA GLU A 53 -6.93 -12.67 5.15
C GLU A 53 -5.45 -12.36 4.93
N THR A 54 -5.12 -11.07 4.70
CA THR A 54 -3.72 -10.63 4.59
C THR A 54 -2.95 -10.92 5.86
N PHE A 55 -3.49 -10.57 7.04
CA PHE A 55 -2.82 -10.84 8.30
C PHE A 55 -2.66 -12.34 8.57
N LEU A 56 -3.68 -13.14 8.29
CA LEU A 56 -3.61 -14.59 8.43
C LEU A 56 -2.49 -15.17 7.56
N ARG A 57 -2.42 -14.80 6.28
CA ARG A 57 -1.38 -15.30 5.36
C ARG A 57 0.01 -14.84 5.76
N VAL A 58 0.17 -13.59 6.17
CA VAL A 58 1.47 -13.06 6.59
C VAL A 58 1.95 -13.74 7.87
N LEU A 59 1.10 -13.87 8.89
CA LEU A 59 1.46 -14.52 10.14
C LEU A 59 1.76 -16.01 9.94
N ASN A 60 0.96 -16.72 9.14
CA ASN A 60 1.22 -18.11 8.80
C ASN A 60 2.55 -18.29 8.06
N PHE A 61 2.87 -17.39 7.11
CA PHE A 61 4.16 -17.42 6.44
C PHE A 61 5.32 -17.16 7.41
N LEU A 62 5.21 -16.17 8.27
CA LEU A 62 6.26 -15.86 9.25
C LEU A 62 6.49 -16.97 10.25
N ARG A 63 5.45 -17.74 10.59
CA ARG A 63 5.52 -18.91 11.50
C ARG A 63 5.95 -20.20 10.80
N SER A 64 6.00 -20.20 9.47
CA SER A 64 6.51 -21.35 8.72
C SER A 64 8.04 -21.43 8.81
N ASP A 65 8.60 -22.59 8.42
CA ASP A 65 10.05 -22.81 8.39
C ASP A 65 10.80 -22.00 7.32
N ARG A 66 10.11 -21.11 6.63
CA ARG A 66 10.72 -20.23 5.61
C ARG A 66 11.18 -18.92 6.26
N PRO A 67 12.49 -18.69 6.39
CA PRO A 67 12.97 -17.46 6.99
C PRO A 67 12.68 -16.25 6.10
N MET A 68 12.29 -15.15 6.70
CA MET A 68 12.36 -13.83 6.07
C MET A 68 13.73 -13.23 6.39
N ASP A 69 14.65 -13.26 5.43
CA ASP A 69 16.03 -12.83 5.62
C ASP A 69 16.17 -11.29 5.69
N HIS A 70 15.13 -10.57 5.27
CA HIS A 70 15.10 -9.13 5.14
C HIS A 70 13.93 -8.51 5.91
N PRO A 71 14.06 -8.29 7.24
CA PRO A 71 12.98 -7.72 8.07
C PRO A 71 12.51 -6.35 7.57
N GLU A 72 13.40 -5.56 7.01
CA GLU A 72 13.08 -4.25 6.42
C GLU A 72 12.10 -4.34 5.23
N ARG A 73 11.93 -5.51 4.65
CA ARG A 73 10.97 -5.77 3.55
C ARG A 73 9.59 -6.21 4.04
N LEU A 74 9.39 -6.34 5.36
CA LEU A 74 8.12 -6.79 5.93
C LEU A 74 6.94 -5.96 5.40
N GLY A 75 7.07 -4.63 5.38
CA GLY A 75 6.03 -3.75 4.85
C GLY A 75 5.69 -3.99 3.38
N ALA A 76 6.71 -4.19 2.55
CA ALA A 76 6.52 -4.51 1.13
C ALA A 76 5.87 -5.88 0.94
N TYR A 77 6.22 -6.85 1.79
CA TYR A 77 5.63 -8.18 1.77
C TYR A 77 4.15 -8.14 2.14
N VAL A 78 3.79 -7.47 3.25
CA VAL A 78 2.40 -7.28 3.67
C VAL A 78 1.57 -6.64 2.56
N HIS A 79 2.09 -5.58 1.93
CA HIS A 79 1.40 -4.92 0.82
C HIS A 79 1.20 -5.86 -0.38
N SER A 80 2.23 -6.64 -0.75
CA SER A 80 2.12 -7.59 -1.86
C SER A 80 1.08 -8.69 -1.59
N VAL A 81 1.02 -9.19 -0.35
CA VAL A 81 0.00 -10.17 0.05
C VAL A 81 -1.40 -9.56 -0.04
N ALA A 82 -1.59 -8.32 0.44
CA ALA A 82 -2.89 -7.64 0.37
C ALA A 82 -3.39 -7.48 -1.08
N ILE A 83 -2.51 -7.09 -2.00
CA ILE A 83 -2.86 -6.97 -3.41
C ILE A 83 -3.17 -8.33 -4.04
N ASN A 84 -2.42 -9.38 -3.69
CA ASN A 84 -2.69 -10.72 -4.20
C ASN A 84 -4.05 -11.24 -3.72
N VAL A 85 -4.37 -11.09 -2.42
CA VAL A 85 -5.68 -11.45 -1.86
C VAL A 85 -6.80 -10.70 -2.56
N MET A 86 -6.65 -9.40 -2.76
CA MET A 86 -7.62 -8.59 -3.51
C MET A 86 -7.85 -9.17 -4.92
N MET A 87 -6.79 -9.44 -5.66
CA MET A 87 -6.90 -9.97 -7.02
C MET A 87 -7.52 -11.36 -7.06
N GLU A 88 -7.27 -12.23 -6.08
CA GLU A 88 -7.90 -13.54 -5.95
C GLU A 88 -9.41 -13.41 -5.74
N LEU A 89 -9.84 -12.53 -4.83
CA LEU A 89 -11.25 -12.31 -4.54
C LEU A 89 -11.99 -11.70 -5.74
N LEU A 90 -11.40 -10.73 -6.43
CA LEU A 90 -11.97 -10.15 -7.64
C LEU A 90 -12.12 -11.19 -8.77
N ARG A 91 -11.13 -12.08 -8.94
CA ARG A 91 -11.24 -13.18 -9.91
C ARG A 91 -12.31 -14.21 -9.52
N ALA A 92 -12.47 -14.48 -8.23
CA ALA A 92 -13.52 -15.37 -7.75
C ALA A 92 -14.92 -14.80 -8.00
N SER A 93 -15.12 -13.50 -7.76
CA SER A 93 -16.39 -12.83 -8.00
C SER A 93 -16.77 -12.78 -9.49
N THR A 94 -15.80 -12.64 -10.39
CA THR A 94 -16.04 -12.68 -11.85
C THR A 94 -16.38 -14.08 -12.37
N ARG A 95 -15.97 -15.14 -11.66
CA ARG A 95 -16.29 -16.53 -12.05
C ARG A 95 -17.65 -17.02 -11.54
N HIS A 96 -18.20 -16.37 -10.52
CA HIS A 96 -19.52 -16.67 -9.98
C HIS A 96 -20.39 -15.41 -9.98
N PRO A 97 -21.18 -15.17 -11.06
CA PRO A 97 -22.04 -14.00 -11.16
C PRO A 97 -23.29 -14.05 -10.25
N ALA A 98 -23.34 -14.95 -9.28
CA ALA A 98 -24.47 -15.15 -8.39
C ALA A 98 -24.20 -14.61 -6.96
N MET A 99 -23.54 -13.46 -6.82
CA MET A 99 -23.66 -12.67 -5.60
C MET A 99 -24.51 -11.43 -5.88
N PRO A 100 -25.44 -11.09 -4.94
CA PRO A 100 -26.34 -9.98 -5.11
C PRO A 100 -25.61 -8.67 -5.39
N ASP A 101 -26.29 -7.78 -6.05
CA ASP A 101 -25.93 -6.45 -6.53
C ASP A 101 -25.46 -5.46 -5.45
N ASP A 102 -25.17 -5.91 -4.25
CA ASP A 102 -24.65 -5.12 -3.12
C ASP A 102 -23.22 -4.59 -3.32
N ALA A 103 -22.52 -5.02 -4.37
CA ALA A 103 -21.23 -4.47 -4.73
C ALA A 103 -21.29 -3.08 -5.38
N HIS A 104 -22.51 -2.63 -5.77
CA HIS A 104 -22.70 -1.36 -6.51
C HIS A 104 -23.22 -0.22 -5.64
N ASP A 105 -23.78 -0.50 -4.45
CA ASP A 105 -24.60 0.47 -3.73
C ASP A 105 -24.01 0.99 -2.41
N LEU A 106 -22.74 0.72 -2.09
CA LEU A 106 -22.08 1.24 -0.87
C LEU A 106 -21.14 2.42 -1.14
N ALA A 107 -21.45 3.22 -2.16
CA ALA A 107 -20.72 4.45 -2.42
C ALA A 107 -21.11 5.61 -1.48
N ASP A 108 -22.12 5.42 -0.60
CA ASP A 108 -22.77 6.56 0.06
C ASP A 108 -23.03 6.40 1.58
N GLN A 109 -22.19 5.66 2.30
CA GLN A 109 -22.27 5.72 3.75
C GLN A 109 -20.96 6.25 4.36
N GLY A 110 -20.92 7.57 4.49
CA GLY A 110 -20.23 8.23 5.59
C GLY A 110 -18.72 8.39 5.45
N VAL A 111 -18.23 8.95 4.38
CA VAL A 111 -17.01 9.74 4.49
C VAL A 111 -17.46 11.08 5.07
N SER A 112 -17.11 11.34 6.35
CA SER A 112 -17.30 12.70 6.91
C SER A 112 -16.71 13.72 5.94
N PRO A 113 -17.38 14.87 5.69
CA PRO A 113 -16.86 15.94 4.84
C PRO A 113 -15.42 16.34 5.18
N GLU A 114 -15.03 16.26 6.46
CA GLU A 114 -13.68 16.48 6.95
C GLU A 114 -12.68 15.44 6.42
N ASN A 115 -13.08 14.17 6.32
CA ASN A 115 -12.25 13.11 5.76
C ASN A 115 -12.12 13.23 4.22
N GLU A 116 -13.11 13.79 3.55
CA GLU A 116 -13.04 14.08 2.10
C GLU A 116 -12.06 15.21 1.81
N ALA A 117 -12.10 16.28 2.58
CA ALA A 117 -11.16 17.40 2.45
C ALA A 117 -9.71 16.94 2.69
N VAL A 118 -9.45 16.22 3.77
CA VAL A 118 -8.12 15.65 4.07
C VAL A 118 -7.66 14.66 2.99
N THR A 119 -8.58 13.91 2.42
CA THR A 119 -8.26 12.97 1.33
C THR A 119 -7.98 13.71 0.02
N ALA A 120 -8.70 14.80 -0.26
CA ALA A 120 -8.48 15.65 -1.42
C ALA A 120 -7.11 16.35 -1.35
N GLU A 121 -6.77 16.98 -0.22
CA GLU A 121 -5.46 17.60 0.01
C GLU A 121 -4.31 16.58 -0.16
N ARG A 122 -4.44 15.38 0.39
CA ARG A 122 -3.44 14.32 0.22
C ARG A 122 -3.31 13.87 -1.23
N LYS A 123 -4.41 13.79 -1.98
CA LYS A 123 -4.37 13.47 -3.41
C LYS A 123 -3.65 14.55 -4.21
N GLU A 124 -3.91 15.81 -3.90
CA GLU A 124 -3.25 16.94 -4.55
C GLU A 124 -1.76 16.97 -4.22
N LEU A 125 -1.40 16.76 -2.95
CA LEU A 125 0.00 16.66 -2.55
C LEU A 125 0.73 15.52 -3.30
N VAL A 126 0.13 14.33 -3.38
CA VAL A 126 0.71 13.20 -4.11
C VAL A 126 0.85 13.53 -5.60
N ARG A 127 -0.12 14.21 -6.21
CA ARG A 127 -0.04 14.65 -7.60
C ARG A 127 1.09 15.66 -7.81
N ALA A 128 1.18 16.66 -6.95
CA ALA A 128 2.24 17.66 -7.01
C ALA A 128 3.63 17.00 -6.87
N LEU A 129 3.80 16.08 -5.92
CA LEU A 129 5.05 15.35 -5.74
C LEU A 129 5.38 14.44 -6.94
N LEU A 130 4.38 13.84 -7.58
CA LEU A 130 4.59 13.07 -8.80
C LEU A 130 5.02 13.97 -9.96
N ASP A 131 4.50 15.19 -10.05
CA ASP A 131 4.83 16.15 -11.10
C ASP A 131 6.25 16.72 -10.96
N GLU A 132 6.82 16.72 -9.75
CA GLU A 132 8.23 17.07 -9.51
C GLU A 132 9.21 15.99 -9.98
N LEU A 133 8.74 14.75 -10.20
CA LEU A 133 9.61 13.65 -10.63
C LEU A 133 9.95 13.74 -12.12
N PRO A 134 11.13 13.19 -12.53
CA PRO A 134 11.44 12.99 -13.93
C PRO A 134 10.31 12.26 -14.66
N GLU A 135 9.98 12.67 -15.87
CA GLU A 135 8.82 12.18 -16.60
C GLU A 135 8.76 10.64 -16.69
N LYS A 136 9.89 9.99 -16.92
CA LYS A 136 9.96 8.52 -16.95
C LYS A 136 9.52 7.88 -15.64
N ASP A 137 9.99 8.41 -14.50
CA ASP A 137 9.66 7.89 -13.17
C ASP A 137 8.19 8.13 -12.85
N ARG A 138 7.68 9.32 -13.11
CA ARG A 138 6.27 9.67 -12.97
C ARG A 138 5.38 8.73 -13.76
N ARG A 139 5.67 8.51 -15.06
CA ARG A 139 4.91 7.61 -15.92
C ARG A 139 4.92 6.17 -15.43
N ILE A 140 6.07 5.67 -14.95
CA ILE A 140 6.18 4.31 -14.40
C ILE A 140 5.36 4.18 -13.12
N LEU A 141 5.46 5.14 -12.19
CA LEU A 141 4.68 5.09 -10.95
C LEU A 141 3.17 5.18 -11.24
N ARG A 142 2.74 6.03 -12.17
CA ARG A 142 1.33 6.11 -12.57
C ARG A 142 0.84 4.79 -13.17
N ALA A 143 1.57 4.23 -14.12
CA ALA A 143 1.19 2.96 -14.75
C ALA A 143 1.06 1.81 -13.75
N VAL A 144 2.01 1.70 -12.82
CA VAL A 144 2.05 0.58 -11.86
C VAL A 144 1.09 0.75 -10.69
N PHE A 145 0.84 2.00 -10.22
CA PHE A 145 0.13 2.25 -8.96
C PHE A 145 -1.21 2.97 -9.10
N LEU A 146 -1.45 3.68 -10.19
CA LEU A 146 -2.67 4.46 -10.40
C LEU A 146 -3.53 3.91 -11.54
N GLU A 147 -2.92 3.39 -12.60
CA GLU A 147 -3.62 2.86 -13.78
C GLU A 147 -3.92 1.36 -13.67
N ASP A 148 -3.42 0.70 -12.64
CA ASP A 148 -3.57 -0.75 -12.39
C ASP A 148 -3.16 -1.63 -13.60
N ALA A 149 -2.24 -1.11 -14.42
CA ALA A 149 -1.80 -1.80 -15.62
C ALA A 149 -1.10 -3.12 -15.27
N GLU A 150 -1.42 -4.17 -15.99
CA GLU A 150 -0.75 -5.46 -15.88
C GLU A 150 0.75 -5.27 -16.10
N LYS A 151 1.59 -5.95 -15.29
CA LYS A 151 3.06 -5.78 -15.37
C LYS A 151 3.62 -6.05 -16.75
N ASP A 152 3.03 -6.98 -17.50
CA ASP A 152 3.45 -7.29 -18.86
C ASP A 152 3.09 -6.19 -19.84
N GLU A 153 1.97 -5.52 -19.63
CA GLU A 153 1.57 -4.34 -20.38
C GLU A 153 2.52 -3.17 -20.12
N VAL A 154 2.85 -2.93 -18.84
CA VAL A 154 3.84 -1.93 -18.47
C VAL A 154 5.19 -2.24 -19.09
N CYS A 155 5.65 -3.49 -19.06
CA CYS A 155 6.89 -3.90 -19.70
C CYS A 155 6.88 -3.59 -21.20
N ARG A 156 5.80 -3.90 -21.91
CA ARG A 156 5.64 -3.58 -23.35
C ARG A 156 5.62 -2.06 -23.59
N ARG A 157 4.87 -1.31 -22.79
CA ARG A 157 4.71 0.15 -22.92
C ARG A 157 6.03 0.91 -22.73
N PHE A 158 6.92 0.39 -21.88
CA PHE A 158 8.22 1.01 -21.59
C PHE A 158 9.40 0.32 -22.28
N ASP A 159 9.14 -0.73 -23.06
CA ASP A 159 10.15 -1.56 -23.73
C ASP A 159 11.23 -2.06 -22.77
N VAL A 160 10.79 -2.74 -21.69
CA VAL A 160 11.67 -3.24 -20.64
C VAL A 160 11.30 -4.64 -20.22
N THR A 161 12.28 -5.39 -19.72
CA THR A 161 12.04 -6.69 -19.07
C THR A 161 11.40 -6.52 -17.69
N ARG A 162 10.76 -7.57 -17.16
CA ARG A 162 10.17 -7.55 -15.81
C ARG A 162 11.19 -7.22 -14.72
N ASP A 163 12.41 -7.73 -14.84
CA ASP A 163 13.47 -7.46 -13.87
C ASP A 163 13.94 -6.00 -13.94
N TYR A 164 14.07 -5.48 -15.14
CA TYR A 164 14.43 -4.07 -15.31
C TYR A 164 13.31 -3.14 -14.90
N LEU A 165 12.04 -3.48 -15.13
CA LEU A 165 10.89 -2.75 -14.58
C LEU A 165 10.95 -2.68 -13.05
N ARG A 166 11.30 -3.79 -12.38
CA ARG A 166 11.48 -3.82 -10.91
C ARG A 166 12.51 -2.79 -10.45
N VAL A 167 13.64 -2.69 -11.16
CA VAL A 167 14.70 -1.71 -10.86
C VAL A 167 14.20 -0.28 -11.07
N LEU A 168 13.50 -0.02 -12.19
CA LEU A 168 12.94 1.30 -12.48
C LEU A 168 11.91 1.74 -11.44
N VAL A 169 10.98 0.87 -11.08
CA VAL A 169 9.98 1.13 -10.03
C VAL A 169 10.66 1.40 -8.70
N HIS A 170 11.69 0.64 -8.35
CA HIS A 170 12.44 0.84 -7.10
C HIS A 170 13.11 2.22 -7.08
N ARG A 171 13.80 2.62 -8.14
CA ARG A 171 14.43 3.95 -8.26
C ARG A 171 13.41 5.09 -8.20
N ALA A 172 12.32 4.95 -8.93
CA ALA A 172 11.24 5.94 -8.92
C ALA A 172 10.63 6.11 -7.53
N LYS A 173 10.41 5.02 -6.78
CA LYS A 173 9.95 5.07 -5.38
C LYS A 173 10.93 5.79 -4.45
N ILE A 174 12.23 5.56 -4.61
CA ILE A 174 13.24 6.27 -3.80
C ILE A 174 13.16 7.77 -4.06
N ARG A 175 13.11 8.20 -5.33
CA ARG A 175 13.00 9.62 -5.68
C ARG A 175 11.70 10.23 -5.16
N PHE A 176 10.59 9.53 -5.27
CA PHE A 176 9.32 9.99 -4.71
C PHE A 176 9.38 10.19 -3.19
N ARG A 177 9.99 9.22 -2.48
CA ARG A 177 10.19 9.34 -1.03
C ARG A 177 11.06 10.53 -0.67
N THR A 178 12.16 10.74 -1.40
CA THR A 178 13.03 11.91 -1.18
C THR A 178 12.28 13.22 -1.41
N ALA A 179 11.45 13.34 -2.45
CA ALA A 179 10.63 14.51 -2.69
C ALA A 179 9.62 14.74 -1.55
N MET A 180 8.98 13.67 -1.06
CA MET A 180 8.05 13.73 0.06
C MET A 180 8.73 14.20 1.37
N ASP A 181 9.92 13.69 1.67
CA ASP A 181 10.69 14.08 2.85
C ASP A 181 11.13 15.56 2.77
N GLN A 182 11.52 16.02 1.59
CA GLN A 182 11.87 17.43 1.35
C GLN A 182 10.66 18.34 1.52
N GLN A 183 9.49 17.95 1.03
CA GLN A 183 8.25 18.71 1.18
C GLN A 183 7.87 18.84 2.67
N SER A 184 7.90 17.74 3.41
CA SER A 184 7.62 17.74 4.86
C SER A 184 8.57 18.66 5.63
N THR A 185 9.84 18.72 5.22
CA THR A 185 10.84 19.61 5.82
C THR A 185 10.57 21.09 5.51
N ARG A 186 10.15 21.40 4.26
CA ARG A 186 9.77 22.76 3.85
C ARG A 186 8.56 23.26 4.63
N GLU A 187 7.51 22.46 4.75
CA GLU A 187 6.30 22.80 5.50
C GLU A 187 6.58 23.06 6.98
N THR A 188 7.47 22.26 7.57
CA THR A 188 7.90 22.45 8.97
C THR A 188 8.68 23.74 9.13
N ALA A 189 9.59 24.05 8.19
CA ALA A 189 10.37 25.29 8.22
C ALA A 189 9.53 26.55 8.00
N GLU A 190 8.48 26.47 7.18
CA GLU A 190 7.54 27.57 6.98
C GLU A 190 6.68 27.82 8.21
N ARG A 191 6.19 26.80 8.87
CA ARG A 191 5.42 26.92 10.14
C ARG A 191 6.23 27.55 11.25
N LEU A 192 7.54 27.27 11.32
CA LEU A 192 8.45 27.87 12.32
C LEU A 192 8.78 29.34 12.04
N LYS A 193 8.62 29.82 10.81
CA LYS A 193 8.83 31.23 10.46
C LYS A 193 7.62 32.12 10.70
N THR A 194 6.45 31.51 10.88
CA THR A 194 5.17 32.23 11.02
C THR A 194 4.73 32.34 12.50
N HIS A 195 5.56 31.90 13.43
CA HIS A 195 5.39 32.04 14.89
C HIS A 195 6.56 32.81 15.48
#